data_a187aa1a6110059c6241411e2ce7ef47
#
_entry.id   a187aa1a6110059c6241411e2ce7ef47
#
_cell.length_a   1.000
_cell.length_b   1.000
_cell.length_c   1.000
_cell.angle_alpha   90.00
_cell.angle_beta   90.00
_cell.angle_gamma   90.00
#
_symmetry.space_group_name_H-M   'P 1'
#
loop_
_entity.id
_entity.type
_entity.pdbx_description
1 polymer ?
#
loop_
_entity_poly.entity_id
_entity_poly.type
_entity_poly.pdbx_seq_one_letter_code
_entity_poly.pdbx_strand_id
1 'polypeptide(L)'
;MKFTDIFIRRPVLAVSISLLIIILGLQAISKLAVREYPKMTTTVITVTTAYPGADANLIQAFVTSKIEEAVAQADNVDYMSSSSSPSTSTVTVKMKLNTDPNAALADVLAKVNSVRSELPSGIEDPTISSSTGGSGIMYISFRSNKLDASQVTDYIQRVVKPQFFTVEGVASVQIFGASEYALRVWLDPEKMAAQNLSATQVMSALSANNIQTAAGNDNGYFVTYKNKVETTTKSVEELSNLIVTSNGDKLVRLRDIADIELNKSSDSSRAVANGADSVVLAINPTSSANPLTVAAKVRPLYDSIKNNLPDAIESDILYDRTIAINNSINEVIK
;
A
#
# COMPACT_ATOMS: atom_id res chain seq x y z
N MET A 1 12.87 58.53 -28.91
CA MET A 1 13.82 57.44 -29.26
C MET A 1 13.06 56.14 -29.26
N LYS A 2 13.08 55.41 -30.36
CA LYS A 2 12.46 54.10 -30.42
C LYS A 2 13.37 53.11 -29.69
N PHE A 3 12.82 52.23 -28.91
CA PHE A 3 13.55 51.21 -28.12
C PHE A 3 14.62 50.46 -28.96
N THR A 4 14.33 50.22 -30.21
CA THR A 4 15.23 49.60 -31.19
C THR A 4 16.50 50.40 -31.53
N ASP A 5 16.50 51.75 -31.42
CA ASP A 5 17.67 52.57 -31.73
C ASP A 5 18.87 52.28 -30.81
N ILE A 6 18.62 51.84 -29.56
CA ILE A 6 19.66 51.46 -28.59
C ILE A 6 20.42 50.22 -29.07
N PHE A 7 19.72 49.27 -29.62
CA PHE A 7 20.33 48.02 -30.13
C PHE A 7 21.12 48.21 -31.42
N ILE A 8 20.64 49.11 -32.30
CA ILE A 8 21.35 49.48 -33.54
C ILE A 8 22.64 50.24 -33.23
N ARG A 9 22.64 51.15 -32.24
CA ARG A 9 23.82 51.93 -31.87
C ARG A 9 24.82 51.18 -31.01
N ARG A 10 24.41 50.07 -30.35
CA ARG A 10 25.26 49.21 -29.51
C ARG A 10 25.11 47.76 -29.84
N PRO A 11 25.74 47.26 -30.92
CA PRO A 11 25.60 45.90 -31.40
C PRO A 11 26.05 44.85 -30.36
N VAL A 12 27.04 45.15 -29.53
CA VAL A 12 27.51 44.28 -28.46
C VAL A 12 26.41 44.02 -27.42
N LEU A 13 25.62 45.04 -27.10
CA LEU A 13 24.48 44.91 -26.17
C LEU A 13 23.37 44.01 -26.77
N ALA A 14 23.10 44.14 -28.06
CA ALA A 14 22.15 43.29 -28.78
C ALA A 14 22.56 41.80 -28.74
N VAL A 15 23.84 41.51 -29.03
CA VAL A 15 24.38 40.15 -29.01
C VAL A 15 24.35 39.56 -27.58
N SER A 16 24.75 40.39 -26.59
CA SER A 16 24.74 39.89 -25.18
C SER A 16 23.34 39.55 -24.69
N ILE A 17 22.33 40.36 -25.00
CA ILE A 17 20.94 40.08 -24.62
C ILE A 17 20.40 38.88 -25.37
N SER A 18 20.69 38.74 -26.68
CA SER A 18 20.29 37.58 -27.45
C SER A 18 20.91 36.27 -26.90
N LEU A 19 22.18 36.30 -26.55
CA LEU A 19 22.89 35.15 -25.95
C LEU A 19 22.30 34.78 -24.57
N LEU A 20 21.97 35.79 -23.77
CA LEU A 20 21.32 35.59 -22.48
C LEU A 20 19.94 34.94 -22.64
N ILE A 21 19.12 35.39 -23.61
CA ILE A 21 17.81 34.79 -23.90
C ILE A 21 17.98 33.37 -24.39
N ILE A 22 18.98 33.05 -25.23
CA ILE A 22 19.25 31.70 -25.68
C ILE A 22 19.61 30.80 -24.50
N ILE A 23 20.51 31.25 -23.61
CA ILE A 23 20.93 30.47 -22.43
C ILE A 23 19.73 30.22 -21.51
N LEU A 24 18.92 31.24 -21.24
CA LEU A 24 17.70 31.09 -20.43
C LEU A 24 16.67 30.17 -21.09
N GLY A 25 16.52 30.24 -22.42
CA GLY A 25 15.67 29.34 -23.18
C GLY A 25 16.12 27.88 -23.09
N LEU A 26 17.41 27.62 -23.27
CA LEU A 26 17.98 26.27 -23.12
C LEU A 26 17.81 25.74 -21.69
N GLN A 27 18.03 26.58 -20.68
CA GLN A 27 17.81 26.21 -19.30
C GLN A 27 16.32 25.95 -18.98
N ALA A 28 15.41 26.72 -19.57
CA ALA A 28 13.97 26.50 -19.41
C ALA A 28 13.53 25.18 -20.04
N ILE A 29 14.04 24.83 -21.23
CA ILE A 29 13.77 23.57 -21.90
C ILE A 29 14.21 22.38 -21.04
N SER A 30 15.40 22.45 -20.44
CA SER A 30 15.91 21.37 -19.59
C SER A 30 15.10 21.13 -18.30
N LYS A 31 14.33 22.13 -17.87
CA LYS A 31 13.44 22.05 -16.69
C LYS A 31 12.00 21.68 -17.03
N LEU A 32 11.63 21.62 -18.31
CA LEU A 32 10.29 21.21 -18.72
C LEU A 32 10.03 19.75 -18.33
N ALA A 33 8.93 19.54 -17.59
CA ALA A 33 8.46 18.19 -17.25
C ALA A 33 7.85 17.54 -18.48
N VAL A 34 8.59 16.64 -19.13
CA VAL A 34 8.07 15.86 -20.24
C VAL A 34 7.27 14.69 -19.71
N ARG A 35 6.01 14.55 -20.17
CA ARG A 35 5.09 13.47 -19.80
C ARG A 35 4.53 12.82 -21.04
N GLU A 36 4.26 11.53 -20.96
CA GLU A 36 3.62 10.75 -22.03
C GLU A 36 2.20 11.25 -22.35
N TYR A 37 1.48 11.67 -21.30
CA TYR A 37 0.12 12.20 -21.37
C TYR A 37 0.00 13.53 -20.66
N PRO A 38 -0.95 14.41 -21.07
CA PRO A 38 -1.29 15.61 -20.29
C PRO A 38 -1.57 15.27 -18.84
N LYS A 39 -1.39 16.23 -17.94
CA LYS A 39 -1.70 16.05 -16.51
C LYS A 39 -3.21 15.84 -16.35
N MET A 40 -3.65 14.60 -16.42
CA MET A 40 -5.02 14.19 -16.07
C MET A 40 -4.92 13.43 -14.76
N THR A 41 -5.27 14.08 -13.67
CA THR A 41 -5.39 13.39 -12.38
C THR A 41 -6.75 12.73 -12.31
N THR A 42 -6.79 11.42 -12.45
CA THR A 42 -7.97 10.63 -12.14
C THR A 42 -7.85 10.18 -10.69
N THR A 43 -8.61 10.79 -9.81
CA THR A 43 -8.68 10.37 -8.41
C THR A 43 -9.65 9.20 -8.29
N VAL A 44 -9.19 8.11 -7.73
CA VAL A 44 -9.99 6.93 -7.41
C VAL A 44 -9.93 6.73 -5.90
N ILE A 45 -11.08 6.67 -5.27
CA ILE A 45 -11.21 6.38 -3.84
C ILE A 45 -11.79 4.99 -3.68
N THR A 46 -11.13 4.18 -2.87
CA THR A 46 -11.57 2.83 -2.56
C THR A 46 -11.95 2.74 -1.09
N VAL A 47 -13.17 2.32 -0.84
CA VAL A 47 -13.71 2.02 0.50
C VAL A 47 -13.76 0.51 0.64
N THR A 48 -12.98 -0.05 1.56
CA THR A 48 -12.97 -1.49 1.85
C THR A 48 -13.47 -1.71 3.26
N THR A 49 -14.46 -2.59 3.41
CA THR A 49 -15.06 -2.93 4.69
C THR A 49 -15.04 -4.45 4.87
N ALA A 50 -14.45 -4.91 5.95
CA ALA A 50 -14.44 -6.31 6.29
C ALA A 50 -15.63 -6.66 7.21
N TYR A 51 -16.31 -7.76 6.89
CA TYR A 51 -17.36 -8.36 7.72
C TYR A 51 -17.10 -9.85 7.84
N PRO A 52 -16.24 -10.28 8.79
CA PRO A 52 -15.81 -11.66 8.92
C PRO A 52 -16.99 -12.64 9.06
N GLY A 53 -16.97 -13.70 8.24
CA GLY A 53 -17.98 -14.74 8.27
C GLY A 53 -19.28 -14.46 7.53
N ALA A 54 -19.49 -13.27 7.00
CA ALA A 54 -20.66 -12.93 6.20
C ALA A 54 -20.53 -13.43 4.76
N ASP A 55 -21.62 -13.91 4.17
CA ASP A 55 -21.68 -14.24 2.75
C ASP A 55 -21.78 -12.98 1.86
N ALA A 56 -21.54 -13.14 0.56
CA ALA A 56 -21.53 -12.04 -0.38
C ALA A 56 -22.89 -11.32 -0.51
N ASN A 57 -24.01 -12.04 -0.39
CA ASN A 57 -25.35 -11.44 -0.51
C ASN A 57 -25.68 -10.58 0.72
N LEU A 58 -25.32 -11.07 1.90
CA LEU A 58 -25.50 -10.33 3.16
C LEU A 58 -24.63 -9.07 3.16
N ILE A 59 -23.40 -9.16 2.69
CA ILE A 59 -22.50 -8.01 2.54
C ILE A 59 -23.07 -7.01 1.54
N GLN A 60 -23.56 -7.47 0.39
CA GLN A 60 -24.17 -6.61 -0.61
C GLN A 60 -25.38 -5.85 -0.03
N ALA A 61 -26.29 -6.54 0.65
CA ALA A 61 -27.52 -5.95 1.12
C ALA A 61 -27.34 -4.96 2.29
N PHE A 62 -26.46 -5.28 3.24
CA PHE A 62 -26.36 -4.54 4.50
C PHE A 62 -25.12 -3.67 4.65
N VAL A 63 -24.09 -3.89 3.84
CA VAL A 63 -22.83 -3.14 3.90
C VAL A 63 -22.61 -2.36 2.61
N THR A 64 -22.49 -3.06 1.47
CA THR A 64 -22.14 -2.44 0.20
C THR A 64 -23.17 -1.39 -0.23
N SER A 65 -24.47 -1.73 -0.23
CA SER A 65 -25.53 -0.81 -0.65
C SER A 65 -25.62 0.43 0.23
N LYS A 66 -25.39 0.29 1.55
CA LYS A 66 -25.37 1.43 2.46
C LYS A 66 -24.21 2.38 2.22
N ILE A 67 -23.01 1.81 1.97
CA ILE A 67 -21.82 2.60 1.64
C ILE A 67 -21.99 3.28 0.28
N GLU A 68 -22.53 2.58 -0.72
CA GLU A 68 -22.82 3.15 -2.04
C GLU A 68 -23.77 4.34 -1.94
N GLU A 69 -24.89 4.19 -1.22
CA GLU A 69 -25.87 5.24 -1.03
C GLU A 69 -25.26 6.49 -0.38
N ALA A 70 -24.41 6.29 0.63
CA ALA A 70 -23.73 7.39 1.29
C ALA A 70 -22.71 8.07 0.39
N VAL A 71 -21.87 7.30 -0.30
CA VAL A 71 -20.79 7.82 -1.15
C VAL A 71 -21.32 8.42 -2.44
N ALA A 72 -22.49 7.99 -2.94
CA ALA A 72 -23.15 8.63 -4.09
C ALA A 72 -23.46 10.12 -3.85
N GLN A 73 -23.53 10.56 -2.60
CA GLN A 73 -23.74 11.95 -2.23
C GLN A 73 -22.45 12.78 -2.16
N ALA A 74 -21.30 12.18 -2.43
CA ALA A 74 -20.04 12.90 -2.44
C ALA A 74 -19.93 13.79 -3.70
N ASP A 75 -19.23 14.91 -3.57
CA ASP A 75 -19.04 15.85 -4.66
C ASP A 75 -18.08 15.29 -5.72
N ASN A 76 -18.34 15.68 -6.97
CA ASN A 76 -17.48 15.35 -8.12
C ASN A 76 -17.31 13.85 -8.41
N VAL A 77 -18.25 13.02 -8.03
CA VAL A 77 -18.29 11.61 -8.45
C VAL A 77 -18.58 11.54 -9.95
N ASP A 78 -17.78 10.75 -10.66
CA ASP A 78 -18.00 10.42 -12.08
C ASP A 78 -18.83 9.13 -12.18
N TYR A 79 -18.31 8.05 -11.63
CA TYR A 79 -19.04 6.79 -11.46
C TYR A 79 -18.51 5.97 -10.29
N MET A 80 -19.33 5.02 -9.86
CA MET A 80 -18.98 4.04 -8.84
C MET A 80 -19.07 2.64 -9.37
N SER A 81 -18.26 1.76 -8.82
CA SER A 81 -18.37 0.31 -8.97
C SER A 81 -18.15 -0.35 -7.62
N SER A 82 -18.84 -1.44 -7.37
CA SER A 82 -18.66 -2.20 -6.14
C SER A 82 -18.47 -3.68 -6.40
N SER A 83 -17.88 -4.34 -5.43
CA SER A 83 -17.70 -5.79 -5.40
C SER A 83 -17.97 -6.27 -3.99
N SER A 84 -18.89 -7.24 -3.87
CA SER A 84 -19.19 -7.93 -2.63
C SER A 84 -18.68 -9.37 -2.71
N SER A 85 -17.73 -9.69 -1.88
CA SER A 85 -17.15 -11.02 -1.75
C SER A 85 -17.41 -11.58 -0.35
N PRO A 86 -17.29 -12.87 -0.10
CA PRO A 86 -17.37 -13.40 1.26
C PRO A 86 -16.41 -12.64 2.19
N SER A 87 -16.92 -12.16 3.31
CA SER A 87 -16.22 -11.38 4.33
C SER A 87 -15.72 -9.99 3.90
N THR A 88 -15.94 -9.51 2.67
CA THR A 88 -15.38 -8.22 2.23
C THR A 88 -16.29 -7.48 1.25
N SER A 89 -16.52 -6.19 1.53
CA SER A 89 -17.11 -5.21 0.62
C SER A 89 -16.03 -4.28 0.10
N THR A 90 -16.04 -4.00 -1.19
CA THR A 90 -15.16 -3.00 -1.82
C THR A 90 -15.99 -2.09 -2.69
N VAL A 91 -16.03 -0.79 -2.37
CA VAL A 91 -16.68 0.25 -3.18
C VAL A 91 -15.60 1.15 -3.75
N THR A 92 -15.53 1.22 -5.07
CA THR A 92 -14.56 2.04 -5.81
C THR A 92 -15.26 3.22 -6.45
N VAL A 93 -14.84 4.41 -6.09
CA VAL A 93 -15.41 5.68 -6.54
C VAL A 93 -14.41 6.37 -7.42
N LYS A 94 -14.76 6.56 -8.68
CA LYS A 94 -13.95 7.36 -9.60
C LYS A 94 -14.48 8.79 -9.60
N MET A 95 -13.57 9.72 -9.32
CA MET A 95 -13.90 11.14 -9.31
C MET A 95 -13.74 11.74 -10.70
N LYS A 96 -14.42 12.85 -10.96
CA LYS A 96 -14.23 13.64 -12.18
C LYS A 96 -12.77 14.07 -12.33
N LEU A 97 -12.34 14.25 -13.58
CA LEU A 97 -10.97 14.64 -13.88
C LEU A 97 -10.56 15.91 -13.15
N ASN A 98 -9.32 15.91 -12.68
CA ASN A 98 -8.69 17.02 -11.95
C ASN A 98 -9.34 17.38 -10.60
N THR A 99 -10.11 16.45 -10.00
CA THR A 99 -10.58 16.58 -8.62
C THR A 99 -9.39 16.46 -7.68
N ASP A 100 -9.30 17.35 -6.68
CA ASP A 100 -8.27 17.25 -5.64
C ASP A 100 -8.45 15.96 -4.82
N PRO A 101 -7.41 15.09 -4.79
CA PRO A 101 -7.50 13.82 -4.07
C PRO A 101 -7.76 13.96 -2.58
N ASN A 102 -7.22 15.00 -1.95
CA ASN A 102 -7.37 15.21 -0.51
C ASN A 102 -8.78 15.70 -0.16
N ALA A 103 -9.32 16.63 -0.94
CA ALA A 103 -10.69 17.10 -0.77
C ALA A 103 -11.69 15.96 -1.00
N ALA A 104 -11.53 15.18 -2.06
CA ALA A 104 -12.37 14.03 -2.35
C ALA A 104 -12.30 12.95 -1.27
N LEU A 105 -11.10 12.65 -0.76
CA LEU A 105 -10.90 11.70 0.34
C LEU A 105 -11.62 12.15 1.61
N ALA A 106 -11.52 13.43 1.96
CA ALA A 106 -12.16 14.00 3.15
C ALA A 106 -13.70 13.95 3.03
N ASP A 107 -14.24 14.25 1.85
CA ASP A 107 -15.69 14.21 1.61
C ASP A 107 -16.22 12.76 1.68
N VAL A 108 -15.61 11.82 0.99
CA VAL A 108 -16.00 10.40 1.05
C VAL A 108 -15.86 9.86 2.48
N LEU A 109 -14.82 10.22 3.21
CA LEU A 109 -14.65 9.84 4.63
C LEU A 109 -15.82 10.35 5.48
N ALA A 110 -16.23 11.61 5.29
CA ALA A 110 -17.36 12.19 6.02
C ALA A 110 -18.67 11.45 5.70
N LYS A 111 -18.91 11.11 4.42
CA LYS A 111 -20.11 10.36 3.99
C LYS A 111 -20.13 8.94 4.55
N VAL A 112 -19.02 8.21 4.51
CA VAL A 112 -18.95 6.86 5.09
C VAL A 112 -19.14 6.90 6.61
N ASN A 113 -18.54 7.86 7.29
CA ASN A 113 -18.72 8.02 8.74
C ASN A 113 -20.16 8.34 9.14
N SER A 114 -20.94 9.05 8.31
CA SER A 114 -22.34 9.38 8.61
C SER A 114 -23.24 8.15 8.67
N VAL A 115 -22.92 7.10 7.92
CA VAL A 115 -23.71 5.85 7.89
C VAL A 115 -23.14 4.74 8.75
N ARG A 116 -22.03 5.00 9.46
CA ARG A 116 -21.35 3.98 10.26
C ARG A 116 -22.24 3.34 11.32
N SER A 117 -23.13 4.12 11.94
CA SER A 117 -24.09 3.62 12.94
C SER A 117 -25.21 2.75 12.35
N GLU A 118 -25.42 2.81 11.03
CA GLU A 118 -26.41 2.01 10.32
C GLU A 118 -25.86 0.66 9.86
N LEU A 119 -24.55 0.49 9.92
CA LEU A 119 -23.89 -0.75 9.53
C LEU A 119 -24.05 -1.83 10.62
N PRO A 120 -24.10 -3.11 10.26
CA PRO A 120 -24.25 -4.21 11.21
C PRO A 120 -23.16 -4.23 12.28
N SER A 121 -23.52 -4.68 13.48
CA SER A 121 -22.55 -4.97 14.53
C SER A 121 -21.64 -6.12 14.11
N GLY A 122 -20.33 -6.00 14.35
CA GLY A 122 -19.34 -7.03 13.99
C GLY A 122 -18.60 -6.79 12.68
N ILE A 123 -18.87 -5.69 11.98
CA ILE A 123 -18.03 -5.25 10.88
C ILE A 123 -16.78 -4.55 11.43
N GLU A 124 -15.69 -4.67 10.68
CA GLU A 124 -14.50 -3.85 10.93
C GLU A 124 -14.70 -2.43 10.38
N ASP A 125 -13.92 -1.49 10.91
CA ASP A 125 -13.98 -0.10 10.47
C ASP A 125 -13.63 0.00 8.98
N PRO A 126 -14.46 0.71 8.17
CA PRO A 126 -14.17 0.92 6.76
C PRO A 126 -12.81 1.59 6.55
N THR A 127 -11.96 0.97 5.76
CA THR A 127 -10.69 1.54 5.32
C THR A 127 -10.88 2.29 4.03
N ILE A 128 -10.52 3.57 4.02
CA ILE A 128 -10.68 4.44 2.86
C ILE A 128 -9.31 4.84 2.35
N SER A 129 -9.04 4.56 1.08
CA SER A 129 -7.79 4.90 0.42
C SER A 129 -8.03 5.70 -0.84
N SER A 130 -7.14 6.65 -1.11
CA SER A 130 -7.14 7.42 -2.36
C SER A 130 -5.96 7.00 -3.22
N SER A 131 -6.22 6.74 -4.49
CA SER A 131 -5.18 6.56 -5.49
C SER A 131 -5.40 7.55 -6.64
N THR A 132 -4.35 8.24 -7.03
CA THR A 132 -4.33 9.00 -8.26
C THR A 132 -3.80 8.06 -9.34
N GLY A 133 -4.68 7.62 -10.24
CA GLY A 133 -4.41 6.55 -11.22
C GLY A 133 -3.14 6.79 -12.03
N GLY A 134 -2.04 6.29 -11.52
CA GLY A 134 -0.75 6.19 -12.21
C GLY A 134 -0.26 4.76 -12.08
N SER A 135 -0.02 4.10 -13.22
CA SER A 135 0.70 2.83 -13.23
C SER A 135 2.12 3.07 -12.74
N GLY A 136 2.71 2.09 -12.08
CA GLY A 136 4.12 2.13 -11.70
C GLY A 136 5.01 2.51 -12.88
N ILE A 137 6.03 3.32 -12.62
CA ILE A 137 7.01 3.69 -13.65
C ILE A 137 8.05 2.59 -13.87
N MET A 138 8.27 1.77 -12.84
CA MET A 138 9.26 0.69 -12.87
C MET A 138 8.74 -0.50 -12.07
N TYR A 139 8.93 -1.70 -12.62
CA TYR A 139 8.61 -2.97 -11.98
C TYR A 139 9.88 -3.79 -11.86
N ILE A 140 10.21 -4.19 -10.63
CA ILE A 140 11.43 -4.90 -10.29
C ILE A 140 11.03 -6.25 -9.68
N SER A 141 11.52 -7.34 -10.24
CA SER A 141 11.32 -8.69 -9.68
C SER A 141 12.46 -9.08 -8.75
N PHE A 142 12.09 -9.84 -7.75
CA PHE A 142 13.02 -10.52 -6.85
C PHE A 142 12.59 -11.98 -6.77
N ARG A 143 13.54 -12.87 -7.00
CA ARG A 143 13.30 -14.32 -7.00
C ARG A 143 14.41 -15.04 -6.25
N SER A 144 14.10 -16.21 -5.79
CA SER A 144 15.08 -17.11 -5.16
C SER A 144 14.77 -18.56 -5.51
N ASN A 145 15.82 -19.35 -5.65
CA ASN A 145 15.72 -20.79 -5.76
C ASN A 145 16.10 -21.50 -4.45
N LYS A 146 16.52 -20.75 -3.43
CA LYS A 146 16.97 -21.24 -2.12
C LYS A 146 16.05 -20.82 -0.98
N LEU A 147 15.41 -19.66 -1.11
CA LEU A 147 14.52 -19.08 -0.12
C LEU A 147 13.08 -19.21 -0.59
N ASP A 148 12.16 -19.40 0.35
CA ASP A 148 10.74 -19.37 0.04
C ASP A 148 10.23 -17.94 -0.22
N ALA A 149 9.04 -17.82 -0.81
CA ALA A 149 8.45 -16.53 -1.15
C ALA A 149 8.26 -15.62 0.07
N SER A 150 8.03 -16.20 1.26
CA SER A 150 7.82 -15.43 2.49
C SER A 150 9.14 -14.83 3.01
N GLN A 151 10.23 -15.59 2.92
CA GLN A 151 11.57 -15.09 3.27
C GLN A 151 12.01 -13.96 2.34
N VAL A 152 11.76 -14.13 1.03
CA VAL A 152 12.04 -13.07 0.04
C VAL A 152 11.18 -11.84 0.30
N THR A 153 9.88 -12.02 0.57
CA THR A 153 8.96 -10.93 0.89
C THR A 153 9.40 -10.16 2.14
N ASP A 154 9.77 -10.87 3.20
CA ASP A 154 10.22 -10.27 4.45
C ASP A 154 11.50 -9.44 4.25
N TYR A 155 12.47 -9.97 3.50
CA TYR A 155 13.68 -9.22 3.17
C TYR A 155 13.37 -7.95 2.36
N ILE A 156 12.50 -8.07 1.35
CA ILE A 156 12.12 -6.94 0.52
C ILE A 156 11.38 -5.87 1.33
N GLN A 157 10.45 -6.26 2.18
CA GLN A 157 9.68 -5.31 3.01
C GLN A 157 10.56 -4.55 3.99
N ARG A 158 11.51 -5.23 4.63
CA ARG A 158 12.32 -4.63 5.71
C ARG A 158 13.57 -3.93 5.19
N VAL A 159 14.17 -4.42 4.13
CA VAL A 159 15.48 -3.93 3.67
C VAL A 159 15.38 -3.14 2.37
N VAL A 160 14.67 -3.66 1.37
CA VAL A 160 14.66 -3.08 0.02
C VAL A 160 13.66 -1.94 -0.12
N LYS A 161 12.41 -2.20 0.25
CA LYS A 161 11.30 -1.24 0.10
C LYS A 161 11.56 0.12 0.76
N PRO A 162 12.08 0.21 2.00
CA PRO A 162 12.34 1.50 2.65
C PRO A 162 13.36 2.35 1.91
N GLN A 163 14.32 1.75 1.21
CA GLN A 163 15.33 2.48 0.46
C GLN A 163 14.72 3.24 -0.72
N PHE A 164 13.72 2.68 -1.41
CA PHE A 164 13.03 3.36 -2.49
C PHE A 164 12.20 4.56 -2.03
N PHE A 165 11.72 4.57 -0.79
CA PHE A 165 11.02 5.73 -0.23
C PHE A 165 11.93 6.94 0.01
N THR A 166 13.25 6.76 0.07
CA THR A 166 14.19 7.87 0.19
C THR A 166 14.34 8.67 -1.10
N VAL A 167 13.89 8.11 -2.22
CA VAL A 167 13.98 8.77 -3.52
C VAL A 167 12.90 9.83 -3.65
N GLU A 168 13.32 11.07 -3.83
CA GLU A 168 12.42 12.19 -4.05
C GLU A 168 11.53 11.97 -5.29
N GLY A 169 10.24 12.14 -5.12
CA GLY A 169 9.24 11.94 -6.17
C GLY A 169 8.63 10.54 -6.22
N VAL A 170 9.06 9.60 -5.37
CA VAL A 170 8.38 8.33 -5.14
C VAL A 170 7.22 8.55 -4.17
N ALA A 171 6.00 8.19 -4.58
CA ALA A 171 4.80 8.26 -3.74
C ALA A 171 4.57 6.98 -2.94
N SER A 172 4.69 5.84 -3.61
CA SER A 172 4.48 4.54 -2.98
C SER A 172 5.28 3.45 -3.67
N VAL A 173 5.56 2.40 -2.91
CA VAL A 173 6.19 1.17 -3.39
C VAL A 173 5.26 0.03 -3.06
N GLN A 174 4.63 -0.55 -4.08
CA GLN A 174 3.71 -1.67 -3.94
C GLN A 174 4.43 -2.99 -4.15
N ILE A 175 4.02 -4.01 -3.41
CA ILE A 175 4.56 -5.37 -3.54
C ILE A 175 3.45 -6.27 -4.09
N PHE A 176 3.74 -6.97 -5.17
CA PHE A 176 2.87 -7.99 -5.76
C PHE A 176 3.49 -9.38 -5.54
N GLY A 177 2.64 -10.38 -5.31
CA GLY A 177 3.08 -11.74 -4.98
C GLY A 177 3.72 -11.83 -3.60
N ALA A 178 3.48 -10.84 -2.73
CA ALA A 178 3.92 -10.89 -1.34
C ALA A 178 3.30 -12.09 -0.62
N SER A 179 4.11 -12.77 0.16
CA SER A 179 3.70 -13.85 1.03
C SER A 179 4.21 -13.57 2.44
N GLU A 180 3.37 -12.97 3.26
CA GLU A 180 3.73 -12.66 4.64
C GLU A 180 3.56 -13.89 5.53
N TYR A 181 4.41 -14.00 6.56
CA TYR A 181 4.22 -15.01 7.58
C TYR A 181 3.08 -14.66 8.52
N ALA A 182 2.27 -15.65 8.85
CA ALA A 182 1.26 -15.57 9.88
C ALA A 182 1.21 -16.83 10.72
N LEU A 183 0.84 -16.70 11.98
CA LEU A 183 0.46 -17.84 12.81
C LEU A 183 -0.96 -18.25 12.41
N ARG A 184 -1.07 -19.39 11.70
CA ARG A 184 -2.36 -19.94 11.27
C ARG A 184 -2.88 -20.89 12.34
N VAL A 185 -4.15 -20.73 12.66
CA VAL A 185 -4.88 -21.56 13.63
C VAL A 185 -5.98 -22.29 12.88
N TRP A 186 -5.83 -23.58 12.70
CA TRP A 186 -6.81 -24.45 12.07
C TRP A 186 -7.70 -25.04 13.16
N LEU A 187 -8.89 -24.49 13.30
CA LEU A 187 -9.86 -24.95 14.30
C LEU A 187 -10.44 -26.32 13.89
N ASP A 188 -10.47 -27.25 14.84
CA ASP A 188 -11.07 -28.57 14.65
C ASP A 188 -12.51 -28.54 15.20
N PRO A 189 -13.55 -28.64 14.33
CA PRO A 189 -14.93 -28.54 14.75
C PRO A 189 -15.36 -29.66 15.73
N GLU A 190 -14.80 -30.84 15.60
CA GLU A 190 -15.15 -31.98 16.46
C GLU A 190 -14.60 -31.79 17.86
N LYS A 191 -13.31 -31.36 17.96
CA LYS A 191 -12.68 -31.02 19.24
C LYS A 191 -13.35 -29.86 19.91
N MET A 192 -13.76 -28.85 19.15
CA MET A 192 -14.50 -27.67 19.66
C MET A 192 -15.87 -28.09 20.22
N ALA A 193 -16.62 -28.91 19.47
CA ALA A 193 -17.92 -29.42 19.91
C ALA A 193 -17.80 -30.25 21.19
N ALA A 194 -16.77 -31.08 21.31
CA ALA A 194 -16.51 -31.85 22.53
C ALA A 194 -16.24 -31.00 23.77
N GLN A 195 -15.79 -29.77 23.59
CA GLN A 195 -15.56 -28.81 24.67
C GLN A 195 -16.68 -27.73 24.79
N ASN A 196 -17.76 -27.84 24.01
CA ASN A 196 -18.87 -26.87 23.92
C ASN A 196 -18.37 -25.45 23.58
N LEU A 197 -17.40 -25.33 22.68
CA LEU A 197 -16.85 -24.07 22.25
C LEU A 197 -17.34 -23.68 20.85
N SER A 198 -17.64 -22.38 20.70
CA SER A 198 -17.95 -21.78 19.40
C SER A 198 -16.70 -21.08 18.84
N ALA A 199 -16.62 -20.94 17.50
CA ALA A 199 -15.56 -20.19 16.85
C ALA A 199 -15.48 -18.74 17.33
N THR A 200 -16.62 -18.11 17.65
CA THR A 200 -16.68 -16.76 18.19
C THR A 200 -16.00 -16.64 19.57
N GLN A 201 -16.15 -17.65 20.43
CA GLN A 201 -15.48 -17.66 21.73
C GLN A 201 -13.98 -17.81 21.57
N VAL A 202 -13.52 -18.64 20.65
CA VAL A 202 -12.08 -18.76 20.32
C VAL A 202 -11.53 -17.45 19.78
N MET A 203 -12.26 -16.79 18.85
CA MET A 203 -11.87 -15.50 18.30
C MET A 203 -11.79 -14.43 19.40
N SER A 204 -12.75 -14.39 20.31
CA SER A 204 -12.75 -13.47 21.44
C SER A 204 -11.56 -13.70 22.36
N ALA A 205 -11.22 -14.96 22.65
CA ALA A 205 -10.07 -15.31 23.47
C ALA A 205 -8.74 -14.91 22.79
N LEU A 206 -8.60 -15.15 21.48
CA LEU A 206 -7.45 -14.71 20.69
C LEU A 206 -7.30 -13.19 20.72
N SER A 207 -8.38 -12.45 20.50
CA SER A 207 -8.38 -11.00 20.50
C SER A 207 -8.05 -10.42 21.86
N ALA A 208 -8.58 -11.00 22.94
CA ALA A 208 -8.30 -10.56 24.31
C ALA A 208 -6.83 -10.78 24.74
N ASN A 209 -6.16 -11.76 24.13
CA ASN A 209 -4.76 -12.09 24.44
C ASN A 209 -3.75 -11.49 23.43
N ASN A 210 -4.21 -10.72 22.46
CA ASN A 210 -3.35 -10.02 21.51
C ASN A 210 -3.40 -8.51 21.76
N ILE A 211 -3.16 -8.10 23.00
CA ILE A 211 -3.19 -6.69 23.40
C ILE A 211 -1.79 -6.23 23.79
N GLN A 212 -1.39 -5.09 23.24
CA GLN A 212 -0.22 -4.36 23.67
C GLN A 212 -0.68 -3.03 24.28
N THR A 213 -0.62 -2.91 25.61
CA THR A 213 -1.08 -1.72 26.32
C THR A 213 0.06 -1.14 27.14
N ALA A 214 0.19 0.20 27.08
CA ALA A 214 1.05 0.91 28.03
C ALA A 214 0.33 0.97 29.37
N ALA A 215 0.88 0.29 30.37
CA ALA A 215 0.30 0.24 31.72
C ALA A 215 0.59 1.50 32.57
N GLY A 216 1.09 2.57 31.94
CA GLY A 216 1.45 3.83 32.59
C GLY A 216 2.93 3.92 32.97
N ASN A 217 3.27 5.04 33.60
CA ASN A 217 4.63 5.31 34.12
C ASN A 217 4.57 5.33 35.61
N ASP A 218 5.48 4.65 36.24
CA ASP A 218 5.75 4.83 37.68
C ASP A 218 6.88 5.85 37.84
N ASN A 219 6.56 6.98 38.44
CA ASN A 219 7.49 8.09 38.60
C ASN A 219 8.17 7.98 39.98
N GLY A 220 9.34 7.36 40.03
CA GLY A 220 10.22 7.46 41.18
C GLY A 220 10.93 8.82 41.24
N TYR A 221 11.52 9.14 42.41
CA TYR A 221 12.15 10.45 42.63
C TYR A 221 13.32 10.77 41.68
N PHE A 222 14.04 9.76 41.18
CA PHE A 222 15.17 9.90 40.24
C PHE A 222 15.02 9.11 38.93
N VAL A 223 14.05 8.19 38.84
CA VAL A 223 13.91 7.28 37.70
C VAL A 223 12.42 7.08 37.40
N THR A 224 12.06 7.25 36.15
CA THR A 224 10.71 6.90 35.62
C THR A 224 10.75 5.51 35.02
N TYR A 225 9.99 4.58 35.59
CA TYR A 225 9.79 3.25 35.02
C TYR A 225 8.61 3.27 34.08
N LYS A 226 8.86 2.88 32.84
CA LYS A 226 7.78 2.68 31.86
C LYS A 226 7.27 1.25 31.96
N ASN A 227 6.07 1.09 32.49
CA ASN A 227 5.43 -0.20 32.57
C ASN A 227 4.75 -0.52 31.23
N LYS A 228 5.16 -1.62 30.58
CA LYS A 228 4.57 -2.13 29.35
C LYS A 228 3.94 -3.49 29.66
N VAL A 229 2.65 -3.62 29.43
CA VAL A 229 1.97 -4.91 29.39
C VAL A 229 1.91 -5.36 27.94
N GLU A 230 2.57 -6.46 27.63
CA GLU A 230 2.60 -7.07 26.32
C GLU A 230 2.12 -8.51 26.45
N THR A 231 0.92 -8.78 25.91
CA THR A 231 0.33 -10.13 25.84
C THR A 231 0.41 -10.69 24.43
N THR A 232 1.05 -9.95 23.51
CA THR A 232 1.17 -10.37 22.11
C THR A 232 1.97 -11.67 22.02
N THR A 233 1.34 -12.69 21.47
CA THR A 233 1.94 -14.01 21.27
C THR A 233 2.96 -13.96 20.14
N LYS A 234 4.19 -14.38 20.40
CA LYS A 234 5.32 -14.28 19.48
C LYS A 234 5.75 -15.62 18.86
N SER A 235 5.22 -16.73 19.35
CA SER A 235 5.61 -18.06 18.89
C SER A 235 4.43 -19.00 18.78
N VAL A 236 4.60 -20.06 17.97
CA VAL A 236 3.63 -21.16 17.84
C VAL A 236 3.39 -21.80 19.22
N GLU A 237 4.44 -21.95 20.03
CA GLU A 237 4.37 -22.59 21.33
C GLU A 237 3.57 -21.75 22.33
N GLU A 238 3.80 -20.43 22.39
CA GLU A 238 3.03 -19.53 23.24
C GLU A 238 1.56 -19.53 22.84
N LEU A 239 1.25 -19.43 21.53
CA LEU A 239 -0.10 -19.45 21.02
C LEU A 239 -0.80 -20.80 21.32
N SER A 240 -0.09 -21.91 21.21
CA SER A 240 -0.62 -23.26 21.51
C SER A 240 -1.03 -23.39 22.97
N ASN A 241 -0.34 -22.73 23.87
CA ASN A 241 -0.61 -22.77 25.30
C ASN A 241 -1.65 -21.74 25.79
N LEU A 242 -2.15 -20.88 24.87
CA LEU A 242 -3.17 -19.90 25.19
C LEU A 242 -4.44 -20.58 25.72
N ILE A 243 -4.96 -20.05 26.83
CA ILE A 243 -6.19 -20.56 27.46
C ILE A 243 -7.38 -19.90 26.76
N VAL A 244 -8.19 -20.72 26.11
CA VAL A 244 -9.40 -20.30 25.42
C VAL A 244 -10.58 -20.15 26.36
N THR A 245 -10.73 -21.11 27.29
CA THR A 245 -11.76 -21.09 28.31
C THR A 245 -11.35 -21.90 29.53
N SER A 246 -11.97 -21.59 30.65
CA SER A 246 -11.87 -22.33 31.90
C SER A 246 -13.27 -22.81 32.29
N ASN A 247 -13.46 -24.10 32.34
CA ASN A 247 -14.74 -24.71 32.73
C ASN A 247 -14.53 -25.50 34.06
N GLY A 248 -14.70 -24.80 35.17
CA GLY A 248 -14.36 -25.33 36.48
C GLY A 248 -12.83 -25.54 36.62
N ASP A 249 -12.43 -26.77 36.99
CA ASP A 249 -11.01 -27.14 37.12
C ASP A 249 -10.34 -27.50 35.80
N LYS A 250 -11.06 -27.54 34.70
CA LYS A 250 -10.54 -27.92 33.38
C LYS A 250 -10.22 -26.68 32.55
N LEU A 251 -8.92 -26.49 32.25
CA LEU A 251 -8.44 -25.46 31.35
C LEU A 251 -8.38 -26.03 29.93
N VAL A 252 -9.06 -25.38 28.97
CA VAL A 252 -8.97 -25.71 27.56
C VAL A 252 -7.99 -24.77 26.87
N ARG A 253 -6.92 -25.33 26.33
CA ARG A 253 -5.89 -24.59 25.58
C ARG A 253 -6.16 -24.64 24.07
N LEU A 254 -5.60 -23.68 23.34
CA LEU A 254 -5.79 -23.60 21.90
C LEU A 254 -5.32 -24.89 21.20
N ARG A 255 -4.21 -25.49 21.62
CA ARG A 255 -3.72 -26.78 21.08
C ARG A 255 -4.68 -27.95 21.26
N ASP A 256 -5.61 -27.87 22.20
CA ASP A 256 -6.56 -28.93 22.47
C ASP A 256 -7.70 -28.95 21.44
N ILE A 257 -7.90 -27.83 20.72
CA ILE A 257 -9.00 -27.59 19.78
C ILE A 257 -8.57 -27.15 18.39
N ALA A 258 -7.26 -26.93 18.17
CA ALA A 258 -6.72 -26.41 16.91
C ALA A 258 -5.31 -26.92 16.64
N ASP A 259 -4.97 -26.99 15.36
CA ASP A 259 -3.59 -27.11 14.89
C ASP A 259 -3.02 -25.75 14.56
N ILE A 260 -1.78 -25.47 15.01
CA ILE A 260 -1.17 -24.15 14.93
C ILE A 260 0.16 -24.28 14.20
N GLU A 261 0.32 -23.48 13.15
CA GLU A 261 1.53 -23.47 12.34
C GLU A 261 1.92 -22.03 11.94
N LEU A 262 3.23 -21.81 11.75
CA LEU A 262 3.73 -20.61 11.10
C LEU A 262 3.73 -20.89 9.59
N ASN A 263 2.85 -20.22 8.86
CA ASN A 263 2.69 -20.42 7.43
C ASN A 263 2.40 -19.08 6.75
N LYS A 264 2.18 -19.11 5.43
CA LYS A 264 1.79 -17.93 4.66
C LYS A 264 0.46 -17.37 5.16
N SER A 265 0.34 -16.06 5.26
CA SER A 265 -0.90 -15.40 5.68
C SER A 265 -2.06 -15.65 4.70
N SER A 266 -1.75 -15.74 3.40
CA SER A 266 -2.71 -16.00 2.34
C SER A 266 -2.02 -16.68 1.15
N ASP A 267 -2.72 -17.58 0.48
CA ASP A 267 -2.31 -18.21 -0.77
C ASP A 267 -2.95 -17.52 -2.00
N SER A 268 -3.70 -16.44 -1.81
CA SER A 268 -4.48 -15.79 -2.86
C SER A 268 -3.64 -14.90 -3.79
N SER A 269 -2.42 -14.53 -3.40
CA SER A 269 -1.55 -13.66 -4.20
C SER A 269 -0.30 -14.41 -4.66
N ARG A 270 -0.13 -14.53 -5.97
CA ARG A 270 1.06 -15.10 -6.61
C ARG A 270 1.50 -14.22 -7.75
N ALA A 271 2.77 -13.89 -7.82
CA ALA A 271 3.39 -13.23 -8.97
C ALA A 271 4.41 -14.16 -9.62
N VAL A 272 4.38 -14.19 -10.94
CA VAL A 272 5.33 -14.96 -11.76
C VAL A 272 6.04 -14.00 -12.69
N ALA A 273 7.36 -14.03 -12.69
CA ALA A 273 8.18 -13.25 -13.60
C ALA A 273 9.16 -14.18 -14.31
N ASN A 274 9.21 -14.09 -15.63
CA ASN A 274 10.07 -14.92 -16.48
C ASN A 274 9.90 -16.44 -16.20
N GLY A 275 8.66 -16.88 -15.93
CA GLY A 275 8.33 -18.29 -15.67
C GLY A 275 8.66 -18.80 -14.27
N ALA A 276 9.18 -17.97 -13.38
CA ALA A 276 9.49 -18.32 -11.99
C ALA A 276 8.66 -17.51 -10.99
N ASP A 277 8.35 -18.12 -9.84
CA ASP A 277 7.71 -17.43 -8.73
C ASP A 277 8.61 -16.27 -8.27
N SER A 278 8.00 -15.11 -8.11
CA SER A 278 8.73 -13.88 -7.85
C SER A 278 7.92 -12.95 -6.97
N VAL A 279 8.62 -12.11 -6.23
CA VAL A 279 8.03 -10.95 -5.57
C VAL A 279 8.32 -9.73 -6.41
N VAL A 280 7.31 -8.98 -6.81
CA VAL A 280 7.47 -7.83 -7.72
C VAL A 280 7.19 -6.53 -6.98
N LEU A 281 8.15 -5.62 -7.04
CA LEU A 281 8.02 -4.24 -6.58
C LEU A 281 7.58 -3.33 -7.72
N ALA A 282 6.51 -2.57 -7.53
CA ALA A 282 6.14 -1.47 -8.41
C ALA A 282 6.42 -0.13 -7.74
N ILE A 283 7.18 0.73 -8.41
CA ILE A 283 7.52 2.06 -7.95
C ILE A 283 6.56 3.05 -8.59
N ASN A 284 5.76 3.72 -7.76
CA ASN A 284 4.78 4.70 -8.18
C ASN A 284 5.28 6.11 -7.86
N PRO A 285 5.37 7.00 -8.86
CA PRO A 285 5.75 8.39 -8.64
C PRO A 285 4.59 9.20 -8.05
N THR A 286 4.91 10.32 -7.41
CA THR A 286 3.90 11.32 -7.06
C THR A 286 3.27 11.91 -8.32
N SER A 287 2.02 12.37 -8.23
CA SER A 287 1.30 12.96 -9.39
C SER A 287 1.98 14.20 -9.97
N SER A 288 2.80 14.89 -9.18
CA SER A 288 3.55 16.09 -9.57
C SER A 288 4.97 15.80 -10.07
N ALA A 289 5.53 14.62 -9.78
CA ALA A 289 6.89 14.29 -10.17
C ALA A 289 7.03 14.03 -11.68
N ASN A 290 8.21 14.34 -12.22
CA ASN A 290 8.57 13.92 -13.57
C ASN A 290 9.04 12.45 -13.54
N PRO A 291 8.35 11.52 -14.23
CA PRO A 291 8.71 10.10 -14.24
C PRO A 291 10.15 9.82 -14.67
N LEU A 292 10.68 10.59 -15.64
CA LEU A 292 12.06 10.45 -16.12
C LEU A 292 13.07 10.79 -15.03
N THR A 293 12.81 11.87 -14.29
CA THR A 293 13.69 12.31 -13.18
C THR A 293 13.67 11.29 -12.04
N VAL A 294 12.49 10.77 -11.71
CA VAL A 294 12.35 9.74 -10.66
C VAL A 294 13.09 8.47 -11.08
N ALA A 295 12.88 7.98 -12.31
CA ALA A 295 13.56 6.80 -12.81
C ALA A 295 15.08 6.96 -12.86
N ALA A 296 15.58 8.16 -13.24
CA ALA A 296 17.00 8.46 -13.23
C ALA A 296 17.64 8.38 -11.84
N LYS A 297 16.87 8.65 -10.77
CA LYS A 297 17.31 8.49 -9.37
C LYS A 297 17.12 7.04 -8.87
N VAL A 298 16.08 6.35 -9.32
CA VAL A 298 15.76 4.97 -8.92
C VAL A 298 16.77 3.97 -9.48
N ARG A 299 17.21 4.11 -10.73
CA ARG A 299 18.15 3.15 -11.37
C ARG A 299 19.46 2.98 -10.63
N PRO A 300 20.24 4.04 -10.32
CA PRO A 300 21.48 3.87 -9.58
C PRO A 300 21.27 3.32 -8.17
N LEU A 301 20.16 3.65 -7.52
CA LEU A 301 19.78 3.04 -6.25
C LEU A 301 19.50 1.55 -6.41
N TYR A 302 18.76 1.16 -7.45
CA TYR A 302 18.50 -0.25 -7.77
C TYR A 302 19.82 -1.01 -8.02
N ASP A 303 20.75 -0.44 -8.80
CA ASP A 303 22.05 -1.06 -9.05
C ASP A 303 22.83 -1.25 -7.75
N SER A 304 22.79 -0.27 -6.85
CA SER A 304 23.38 -0.40 -5.51
C SER A 304 22.70 -1.50 -4.68
N ILE A 305 21.37 -1.57 -4.69
CA ILE A 305 20.61 -2.61 -3.99
C ILE A 305 20.98 -3.98 -4.58
N LYS A 306 20.97 -4.13 -5.90
CA LYS A 306 21.28 -5.39 -6.61
C LYS A 306 22.65 -5.92 -6.22
N ASN A 307 23.65 -5.05 -6.13
CA ASN A 307 25.01 -5.43 -5.74
C ASN A 307 25.14 -5.82 -4.25
N ASN A 308 24.21 -5.42 -3.42
CA ASN A 308 24.18 -5.72 -1.98
C ASN A 308 23.15 -6.79 -1.59
N LEU A 309 22.48 -7.41 -2.57
CA LEU A 309 21.54 -8.50 -2.31
C LEU A 309 22.30 -9.74 -1.79
N PRO A 310 21.71 -10.53 -0.90
CA PRO A 310 22.22 -11.86 -0.59
C PRO A 310 22.33 -12.73 -1.85
N ASP A 311 23.36 -13.58 -1.94
CA ASP A 311 23.59 -14.49 -3.08
C ASP A 311 22.40 -15.40 -3.41
N ALA A 312 21.48 -15.55 -2.46
CA ALA A 312 20.27 -16.34 -2.62
C ALA A 312 19.15 -15.62 -3.37
N ILE A 313 19.25 -14.29 -3.54
CA ILE A 313 18.17 -13.47 -4.14
C ILE A 313 18.69 -12.87 -5.44
N GLU A 314 18.01 -13.16 -6.54
CA GLU A 314 18.23 -12.55 -7.84
C GLU A 314 17.20 -11.44 -8.08
N SER A 315 17.60 -10.37 -8.77
CA SER A 315 16.73 -9.26 -9.09
C SER A 315 16.92 -8.77 -10.52
N ASP A 316 15.80 -8.45 -11.18
CA ASP A 316 15.78 -7.91 -12.54
C ASP A 316 14.70 -6.83 -12.68
N ILE A 317 14.97 -5.80 -13.50
CA ILE A 317 13.94 -4.84 -13.92
C ILE A 317 13.08 -5.50 -14.99
N LEU A 318 11.81 -5.79 -14.68
CA LEU A 318 10.86 -6.39 -15.60
C LEU A 318 10.34 -5.40 -16.63
N TYR A 319 10.05 -4.21 -16.18
CA TYR A 319 9.45 -3.16 -17.00
C TYR A 319 9.89 -1.78 -16.51
N ASP A 320 10.29 -0.94 -17.44
CA ASP A 320 10.65 0.46 -17.23
C ASP A 320 9.96 1.31 -18.28
N ARG A 321 8.89 1.98 -17.88
CA ARG A 321 8.07 2.83 -18.74
C ARG A 321 8.84 4.00 -19.31
N THR A 322 9.88 4.46 -18.61
CA THR A 322 10.63 5.65 -19.02
C THR A 322 11.51 5.41 -20.23
N ILE A 323 11.81 4.16 -20.57
CA ILE A 323 12.52 3.80 -21.80
C ILE A 323 11.69 4.20 -23.02
N ALA A 324 10.39 3.84 -23.03
CA ALA A 324 9.49 4.21 -24.11
C ALA A 324 9.35 5.73 -24.26
N ILE A 325 9.22 6.44 -23.13
CA ILE A 325 9.14 7.90 -23.12
C ILE A 325 10.41 8.53 -23.71
N ASN A 326 11.59 8.09 -23.28
CA ASN A 326 12.86 8.59 -23.81
C ASN A 326 13.01 8.32 -25.32
N ASN A 327 12.64 7.14 -25.80
CA ASN A 327 12.70 6.80 -27.22
C ASN A 327 11.78 7.71 -28.04
N SER A 328 10.56 7.96 -27.55
CA SER A 328 9.62 8.87 -28.23
C SER A 328 10.15 10.31 -28.28
N ILE A 329 10.80 10.80 -27.23
CA ILE A 329 11.43 12.13 -27.21
C ILE A 329 12.55 12.19 -28.25
N ASN A 330 13.41 11.18 -28.29
CA ASN A 330 14.55 11.13 -29.20
C ASN A 330 14.11 11.08 -30.67
N GLU A 331 12.96 10.43 -30.98
CA GLU A 331 12.40 10.41 -32.32
C GLU A 331 11.83 11.78 -32.74
N VAL A 332 11.28 12.55 -31.82
CA VAL A 332 10.75 13.89 -32.11
C VAL A 332 11.89 14.91 -32.29
N ILE A 333 13.05 14.69 -31.66
CA ILE A 333 14.20 15.60 -31.76
C ILE A 333 15.03 15.36 -33.04
N LYS A 334 14.96 14.14 -33.61
CA LYS A 334 15.58 13.83 -34.92
C LYS A 334 14.78 14.44 -36.06
#